data_fd9a2ed81bc639ed3466d5fe76d8e812
#
_entry.id   fd9a2ed81bc639ed3466d5fe76d8e812
#
_cell.length_a   1.000
_cell.length_b   1.000
_cell.length_c   1.000
_cell.angle_alpha   90.00
_cell.angle_beta   90.00
_cell.angle_gamma   90.00
#
_symmetry.space_group_name_H-M   'P 1'
#
loop_
_entity.id
_entity.type
_entity.pdbx_description
1 polymer ?
#
loop_
_entity_poly.entity_id
_entity_poly.type
_entity_poly.pdbx_seq_one_letter_code
_entity_poly.pdbx_strand_id
1 'polypeptide(L)'
;MKEAFQELLHLIHESDCDVDALCRGAEYFSISKESIHNAAEQLPYHHDLQYQGVCMLLAACIREFETLFSEDAREQCEVTVPAPPFMVYALQNTAMDIRFASSAFFAQIMLRGILLHRNPLDFTACSMRHCGLNRMRLELLRRPPSKAWNYQLQFGVLCSECVKTGECGPKETECFSVSFPEEQRKSKAAAENYYRTLCDRLRIHPDCRDIREAFGLYGRMVKAENHILALCSRNDRIPLYGNSLSLVQSVQLFVTDRMKAFVEALEVLAEELESAPKTNRQKRYYCYYIPFLQPGVDRRFRENGVTLTGNAAFLQTDRYMGLDLAGMTEAWLDNMANRASPEKQCAAIAKAMADMDCEAYLTGFFGFDRRLGAVVPLQRKILKEQYGIQTLLLDTDFWCENAMFGNPEERIDQLSG
;
A
#
# COMPACT_ATOMS: atom_id res chain seq x y z
N MET A 1 -0.40 13.27 24.87
CA MET A 1 0.05 12.83 23.56
C MET A 1 1.16 11.77 23.68
N LYS A 2 2.31 12.07 24.30
CA LYS A 2 3.45 11.13 24.44
C LYS A 2 3.05 9.79 25.06
N GLU A 3 2.31 9.79 26.18
CA GLU A 3 1.84 8.55 26.82
C GLU A 3 0.99 7.67 25.90
N ALA A 4 0.11 8.27 25.10
CA ALA A 4 -0.74 7.52 24.17
C ALA A 4 0.07 6.87 23.04
N PHE A 5 1.11 7.55 22.53
CA PHE A 5 2.03 6.92 21.59
C PHE A 5 2.87 5.83 22.25
N GLN A 6 3.34 6.03 23.48
CA GLN A 6 4.09 4.99 24.20
C GLN A 6 3.24 3.73 24.43
N GLU A 7 1.95 3.87 24.73
CA GLU A 7 1.01 2.75 24.82
C GLU A 7 0.89 2.01 23.48
N LEU A 8 0.70 2.74 22.37
CA LEU A 8 0.63 2.17 21.04
C LEU A 8 1.93 1.43 20.65
N LEU A 9 3.08 2.07 20.89
CA LEU A 9 4.40 1.50 20.60
C LEU A 9 4.67 0.24 21.43
N HIS A 10 4.24 0.24 22.69
CA HIS A 10 4.36 -0.94 23.57
C HIS A 10 3.60 -2.16 23.01
N LEU A 11 2.41 -1.96 22.44
CA LEU A 11 1.61 -3.04 21.83
C LEU A 11 2.30 -3.71 20.64
N ILE A 12 3.14 -3.00 19.93
CA ILE A 12 3.88 -3.50 18.78
C ILE A 12 5.36 -3.75 19.06
N HIS A 13 5.75 -3.73 20.36
CA HIS A 13 7.10 -3.97 20.83
C HIS A 13 8.16 -3.02 20.22
N GLU A 14 7.78 -1.77 19.95
CA GLU A 14 8.68 -0.76 19.40
C GLU A 14 9.10 0.23 20.49
N SER A 15 10.42 0.37 20.69
CA SER A 15 11.00 1.21 21.77
C SER A 15 11.87 2.37 21.25
N ASP A 16 12.29 2.31 20.00
CA ASP A 16 13.32 3.20 19.44
C ASP A 16 12.77 4.37 18.62
N CYS A 17 11.44 4.56 18.57
CA CYS A 17 10.81 5.67 17.87
C CYS A 17 11.01 7.01 18.59
N ASP A 18 11.27 8.07 17.84
CA ASP A 18 11.18 9.45 18.33
C ASP A 18 9.71 9.86 18.57
N VAL A 19 9.30 9.72 19.83
CA VAL A 19 7.93 10.07 20.25
C VAL A 19 7.62 11.56 20.04
N ASP A 20 8.63 12.43 20.04
CA ASP A 20 8.44 13.87 19.79
C ASP A 20 8.13 14.13 18.31
N ALA A 21 8.77 13.39 17.39
CA ALA A 21 8.41 13.42 15.98
C ALA A 21 6.97 12.91 15.75
N LEU A 22 6.58 11.83 16.42
CA LEU A 22 5.20 11.34 16.35
C LEU A 22 4.19 12.37 16.86
N CYS A 23 4.51 13.08 17.95
CA CYS A 23 3.66 14.15 18.47
C CYS A 23 3.54 15.32 17.49
N ARG A 24 4.65 15.73 16.86
CA ARG A 24 4.61 16.76 15.78
C ARG A 24 3.71 16.33 14.62
N GLY A 25 3.78 15.05 14.23
CA GLY A 25 2.90 14.48 13.21
C GLY A 25 1.43 14.51 13.62
N ALA A 26 1.12 14.16 14.85
CA ALA A 26 -0.23 14.22 15.38
C ALA A 26 -0.77 15.68 15.41
N GLU A 27 0.04 16.64 15.82
CA GLU A 27 -0.31 18.06 15.79
C GLU A 27 -0.56 18.55 14.36
N TYR A 28 0.33 18.19 13.41
CA TYR A 28 0.18 18.52 12.00
C TYR A 28 -1.17 18.05 11.43
N PHE A 29 -1.60 16.84 11.76
CA PHE A 29 -2.86 16.27 11.32
C PHE A 29 -4.05 16.58 12.25
N SER A 30 -3.84 17.37 13.32
CA SER A 30 -4.86 17.72 14.32
C SER A 30 -5.49 16.51 15.01
N ILE A 31 -4.67 15.50 15.35
CA ILE A 31 -5.10 14.27 16.01
C ILE A 31 -5.12 14.46 17.53
N SER A 32 -6.21 14.03 18.15
CA SER A 32 -6.34 14.11 19.61
C SER A 32 -5.64 12.95 20.32
N LYS A 33 -5.27 13.16 21.60
CA LYS A 33 -4.77 12.09 22.46
C LYS A 33 -5.76 10.91 22.56
N GLU A 34 -7.04 11.22 22.64
CA GLU A 34 -8.12 10.23 22.72
C GLU A 34 -8.17 9.35 21.46
N SER A 35 -7.98 9.95 20.29
CA SER A 35 -7.93 9.19 19.03
C SER A 35 -6.79 8.17 18.99
N ILE A 36 -5.63 8.52 19.57
CA ILE A 36 -4.48 7.61 19.64
C ILE A 36 -4.76 6.47 20.61
N HIS A 37 -5.34 6.76 21.79
CA HIS A 37 -5.76 5.72 22.74
C HIS A 37 -6.78 4.75 22.11
N ASN A 38 -7.81 5.28 21.45
CA ASN A 38 -8.81 4.45 20.77
C ASN A 38 -8.17 3.57 19.69
N ALA A 39 -7.17 4.09 18.99
CA ALA A 39 -6.45 3.30 17.99
C ALA A 39 -5.63 2.18 18.66
N ALA A 40 -4.96 2.45 19.77
CA ALA A 40 -4.23 1.43 20.53
C ALA A 40 -5.18 0.33 21.02
N GLU A 41 -6.33 0.68 21.61
CA GLU A 41 -7.35 -0.27 22.04
C GLU A 41 -7.89 -1.14 20.92
N GLN A 42 -8.02 -0.58 19.70
CA GLN A 42 -8.60 -1.28 18.55
C GLN A 42 -7.57 -2.09 17.75
N LEU A 43 -6.28 -1.80 17.90
CA LEU A 43 -5.22 -2.42 17.10
C LEU A 43 -5.24 -3.96 17.14
N PRO A 44 -5.41 -4.64 18.31
CA PRO A 44 -5.48 -6.09 18.38
C PRO A 44 -6.69 -6.72 17.66
N TYR A 45 -7.73 -5.93 17.41
CA TYR A 45 -8.91 -6.38 16.66
C TYR A 45 -8.75 -6.27 15.15
N HIS A 46 -7.73 -5.54 14.70
CA HIS A 46 -7.48 -5.28 13.29
C HIS A 46 -6.26 -6.00 12.74
N HIS A 47 -5.28 -6.30 13.60
CA HIS A 47 -4.03 -6.94 13.24
C HIS A 47 -3.71 -8.12 14.13
N ASP A 48 -2.99 -9.09 13.59
CA ASP A 48 -2.58 -10.31 14.28
C ASP A 48 -1.32 -10.06 15.14
N LEU A 49 -1.47 -9.28 16.22
CA LEU A 49 -0.35 -8.87 17.08
C LEU A 49 0.34 -10.03 17.82
N GLN A 50 -0.23 -11.24 17.79
CA GLN A 50 0.43 -12.45 18.28
C GLN A 50 1.65 -12.87 17.44
N TYR A 51 1.79 -12.33 16.21
CA TYR A 51 2.93 -12.57 15.35
C TYR A 51 3.91 -11.40 15.43
N GLN A 52 5.17 -11.71 15.80
CA GLN A 52 6.24 -10.73 15.88
C GLN A 52 6.45 -10.03 14.53
N GLY A 53 6.38 -10.77 13.41
CA GLY A 53 6.54 -10.20 12.08
C GLY A 53 5.47 -9.14 11.75
N VAL A 54 4.22 -9.31 12.22
CA VAL A 54 3.16 -8.27 12.07
C VAL A 54 3.50 -7.04 12.89
N CYS A 55 3.94 -7.21 14.14
CA CYS A 55 4.37 -6.09 14.98
C CYS A 55 5.54 -5.32 14.34
N MET A 56 6.52 -6.02 13.79
CA MET A 56 7.66 -5.41 13.09
C MET A 56 7.23 -4.63 11.84
N LEU A 57 6.26 -5.15 11.06
CA LEU A 57 5.70 -4.42 9.91
C LEU A 57 5.02 -3.13 10.34
N LEU A 58 4.22 -3.17 11.41
CA LEU A 58 3.57 -1.99 11.97
C LEU A 58 4.59 -0.99 12.50
N ALA A 59 5.62 -1.46 13.21
CA ALA A 59 6.72 -0.62 13.69
C ALA A 59 7.45 0.07 12.53
N ALA A 60 7.77 -0.66 11.46
CA ALA A 60 8.38 -0.08 10.27
C ALA A 60 7.50 1.01 9.64
N CYS A 61 6.17 0.81 9.59
CA CYS A 61 5.23 1.83 9.13
C CYS A 61 5.23 3.08 10.01
N ILE A 62 5.26 2.92 11.34
CA ILE A 62 5.32 4.06 12.28
C ILE A 62 6.63 4.82 12.12
N ARG A 63 7.74 4.14 11.91
CA ARG A 63 9.04 4.78 11.67
C ARG A 63 9.08 5.56 10.36
N GLU A 64 8.36 5.13 9.32
CA GLU A 64 8.17 5.92 8.11
C GLU A 64 7.44 7.24 8.41
N PHE A 65 6.40 7.16 9.25
CA PHE A 65 5.67 8.34 9.69
C PHE A 65 6.52 9.26 10.57
N GLU A 66 7.24 8.71 11.56
CA GLU A 66 8.21 9.43 12.39
C GLU A 66 9.19 10.26 11.55
N THR A 67 9.76 9.64 10.51
CA THR A 67 10.78 10.27 9.68
C THR A 67 10.25 11.50 8.93
N LEU A 68 8.98 11.52 8.57
CA LEU A 68 8.36 12.70 7.94
C LEU A 68 8.38 13.93 8.84
N PHE A 69 8.41 13.73 10.16
CA PHE A 69 8.33 14.79 11.17
C PHE A 69 9.61 14.93 12.00
N SER A 70 10.70 14.26 11.60
CA SER A 70 12.01 14.37 12.23
C SER A 70 12.62 15.74 11.97
N GLU A 71 13.33 16.29 12.99
CA GLU A 71 14.06 17.56 12.86
C GLU A 71 15.31 17.44 11.97
N ASP A 72 15.88 16.23 11.91
CA ASP A 72 17.09 15.90 11.14
C ASP A 72 16.79 15.46 9.70
N ALA A 73 15.57 15.71 9.22
CA ALA A 73 15.16 15.31 7.88
C ALA A 73 16.08 15.91 6.80
N ARG A 74 16.66 15.04 5.98
CA ARG A 74 17.45 15.38 4.80
C ARG A 74 16.55 15.88 3.66
N GLU A 75 17.16 16.27 2.53
CA GLU A 75 16.40 16.42 1.30
C GLU A 75 15.60 15.16 0.99
N GLN A 76 14.33 15.31 0.71
CA GLN A 76 13.42 14.17 0.51
C GLN A 76 12.86 14.16 -0.92
N CYS A 77 12.77 12.95 -1.47
CA CYS A 77 12.09 12.69 -2.72
C CYS A 77 10.81 11.89 -2.46
N GLU A 78 9.67 12.45 -2.80
CA GLU A 78 8.42 11.71 -2.83
C GLU A 78 8.36 10.85 -4.08
N VAL A 79 8.06 9.56 -3.91
CA VAL A 79 7.80 8.64 -5.02
C VAL A 79 6.35 8.18 -4.96
N THR A 80 5.65 8.28 -6.08
CA THR A 80 4.26 7.85 -6.16
C THR A 80 4.14 6.43 -6.70
N VAL A 81 3.13 5.72 -6.24
CA VAL A 81 2.80 4.40 -6.79
C VAL A 81 2.07 4.53 -8.14
N PRO A 82 2.26 3.57 -9.01
CA PRO A 82 3.13 2.42 -8.92
C PRO A 82 4.56 2.75 -9.38
N ALA A 83 5.51 2.77 -8.46
CA ALA A 83 6.93 2.86 -8.80
C ALA A 83 7.53 1.45 -8.89
N PRO A 84 8.54 1.22 -9.72
CA PRO A 84 9.27 -0.04 -9.69
C PRO A 84 10.15 -0.10 -8.43
N PRO A 85 9.79 -0.87 -7.40
CA PRO A 85 10.44 -0.77 -6.09
C PRO A 85 11.94 -1.10 -6.16
N PHE A 86 12.32 -2.10 -6.95
CA PHE A 86 13.72 -2.48 -7.12
C PHE A 86 14.61 -1.36 -7.68
N MET A 87 14.06 -0.43 -8.45
CA MET A 87 14.82 0.73 -8.94
C MET A 87 15.15 1.69 -7.79
N VAL A 88 14.27 1.80 -6.82
CA VAL A 88 14.45 2.70 -5.70
C VAL A 88 15.39 2.11 -4.66
N TYR A 89 15.37 0.78 -4.47
CA TYR A 89 16.36 0.11 -3.60
C TYR A 89 17.79 0.31 -4.10
N ALA A 90 18.00 0.41 -5.41
CA ALA A 90 19.30 0.75 -5.98
C ALA A 90 19.78 2.17 -5.62
N LEU A 91 18.90 2.99 -5.04
CA LEU A 91 19.15 4.39 -4.72
C LEU A 91 19.42 4.63 -3.23
N GLN A 92 19.52 3.58 -2.43
CA GLN A 92 19.61 3.68 -0.96
C GLN A 92 20.87 4.36 -0.43
N ASN A 93 21.95 4.40 -1.19
CA ASN A 93 23.21 5.02 -0.78
C ASN A 93 23.34 6.48 -1.28
N THR A 94 22.23 7.16 -1.46
CA THR A 94 22.22 8.55 -1.94
C THR A 94 22.23 9.54 -0.79
N ALA A 95 22.58 10.80 -1.09
CA ALA A 95 22.49 11.90 -0.13
C ALA A 95 21.06 12.33 0.17
N MET A 96 20.06 11.81 -0.56
CA MET A 96 18.65 12.10 -0.39
C MET A 96 17.94 10.95 0.32
N ASP A 97 17.02 11.28 1.22
CA ASP A 97 16.06 10.33 1.74
C ASP A 97 14.95 10.12 0.71
N ILE A 98 14.86 8.91 0.18
CA ILE A 98 13.78 8.57 -0.73
C ILE A 98 12.60 8.06 0.09
N ARG A 99 11.49 8.78 -0.01
CA ARG A 99 10.27 8.48 0.71
C ARG A 99 9.13 8.22 -0.25
N PHE A 100 8.43 7.18 0.07
CA PHE A 100 7.12 6.99 -0.46
C PHE A 100 6.14 7.69 0.49
N ALA A 101 5.75 8.94 0.19
CA ALA A 101 4.83 9.68 1.07
C ALA A 101 3.58 8.86 1.37
N SER A 102 3.14 8.03 0.43
CA SER A 102 2.06 7.11 0.67
C SER A 102 2.40 6.02 1.69
N SER A 103 3.67 5.71 2.00
CA SER A 103 3.98 4.76 3.09
C SER A 103 3.54 5.31 4.44
N ALA A 104 3.66 6.61 4.66
CA ALA A 104 3.08 7.25 5.84
C ALA A 104 1.56 7.15 5.86
N PHE A 105 0.91 7.23 4.71
CA PHE A 105 -0.54 7.05 4.61
C PHE A 105 -0.95 5.61 4.82
N PHE A 106 -0.20 4.66 4.29
CA PHE A 106 -0.44 3.25 4.59
C PHE A 106 -0.24 2.96 6.08
N ALA A 107 0.76 3.55 6.73
CA ALA A 107 0.91 3.47 8.17
C ALA A 107 -0.34 3.97 8.90
N GLN A 108 -0.89 5.11 8.48
CA GLN A 108 -2.12 5.66 9.04
C GLN A 108 -3.30 4.72 8.87
N ILE A 109 -3.48 4.16 7.68
CA ILE A 109 -4.57 3.24 7.37
C ILE A 109 -4.42 1.97 8.22
N MET A 110 -3.20 1.39 8.27
CA MET A 110 -2.92 0.16 9.01
C MET A 110 -3.07 0.32 10.51
N LEU A 111 -2.78 1.50 11.02
CA LEU A 111 -3.02 1.88 12.42
C LEU A 111 -4.45 2.37 12.65
N ARG A 112 -5.37 1.96 11.78
CA ARG A 112 -6.77 2.34 11.81
C ARG A 112 -7.00 3.84 11.70
N GLY A 113 -6.21 4.48 10.86
CA GLY A 113 -6.44 5.89 10.63
C GLY A 113 -6.38 6.72 11.90
N ILE A 114 -5.43 6.43 12.78
CA ILE A 114 -5.06 7.32 13.89
C ILE A 114 -5.06 8.78 13.41
N LEU A 115 -4.79 8.97 12.14
CA LEU A 115 -4.59 10.25 11.50
C LEU A 115 -5.84 10.79 10.77
N LEU A 116 -7.01 10.16 10.92
CA LEU A 116 -8.16 10.38 10.03
C LEU A 116 -9.16 11.45 10.44
N HIS A 117 -8.94 12.11 11.55
CA HIS A 117 -9.97 13.04 12.06
C HIS A 117 -10.06 14.37 11.32
N ARG A 118 -9.14 14.66 10.42
CA ARG A 118 -9.26 15.83 9.56
C ARG A 118 -10.07 15.50 8.33
N ASN A 119 -11.23 16.13 8.19
CA ASN A 119 -12.03 15.98 6.99
C ASN A 119 -11.20 16.44 5.78
N PRO A 120 -10.84 15.54 4.85
CA PRO A 120 -10.06 15.93 3.68
C PRO A 120 -10.82 16.85 2.73
N LEU A 121 -12.08 17.21 3.03
CA LEU A 121 -12.88 18.17 2.27
C LEU A 121 -12.42 19.63 2.46
N ASP A 122 -11.58 19.93 3.44
CA ASP A 122 -11.02 21.27 3.64
C ASP A 122 -9.96 21.66 2.59
N PHE A 123 -9.62 20.74 1.67
CA PHE A 123 -8.71 21.00 0.55
C PHE A 123 -9.42 21.73 -0.61
N THR A 124 -9.88 22.93 -0.35
CA THR A 124 -10.68 23.71 -1.31
C THR A 124 -9.89 24.29 -2.49
N ALA A 125 -8.57 24.17 -2.49
CA ALA A 125 -7.74 24.84 -3.50
C ALA A 125 -7.56 24.07 -4.81
N CYS A 126 -8.00 22.81 -4.89
CA CYS A 126 -7.98 22.06 -6.14
C CYS A 126 -9.40 21.90 -6.68
N SER A 127 -9.67 22.46 -7.84
CA SER A 127 -10.98 22.36 -8.53
C SER A 127 -11.29 20.94 -9.00
N MET A 128 -10.33 20.02 -8.87
CA MET A 128 -10.46 18.62 -9.29
C MET A 128 -10.87 17.75 -8.09
N ARG A 129 -11.79 16.82 -8.36
CA ARG A 129 -12.20 15.83 -7.38
C ARG A 129 -11.18 14.70 -7.39
N HIS A 130 -10.36 14.61 -6.36
CA HIS A 130 -9.39 13.56 -6.13
C HIS A 130 -9.88 12.59 -5.06
N CYS A 131 -9.42 11.33 -5.13
CA CYS A 131 -9.58 10.39 -4.01
C CYS A 131 -8.84 10.90 -2.76
N GLY A 132 -9.20 10.39 -1.59
CA GLY A 132 -8.62 10.81 -0.31
C GLY A 132 -7.08 10.72 -0.30
N LEU A 133 -6.50 9.70 -0.92
CA LEU A 133 -5.04 9.55 -1.02
C LEU A 133 -4.37 10.73 -1.76
N ASN A 134 -4.88 11.12 -2.91
CA ASN A 134 -4.29 12.22 -3.67
C ASN A 134 -4.52 13.57 -3.00
N ARG A 135 -5.63 13.74 -2.28
CA ARG A 135 -5.88 14.93 -1.47
C ARG A 135 -4.85 15.08 -0.36
N MET A 136 -4.58 14.01 0.38
CA MET A 136 -3.56 14.01 1.43
C MET A 136 -2.16 14.31 0.88
N ARG A 137 -1.80 13.71 -0.25
CA ARG A 137 -0.53 14.01 -0.92
C ARG A 137 -0.42 15.50 -1.25
N LEU A 138 -1.47 16.09 -1.81
CA LEU A 138 -1.47 17.52 -2.15
C LEU A 138 -1.29 18.40 -0.90
N GLU A 139 -1.85 18.01 0.23
CA GLU A 139 -1.64 18.73 1.49
C GLU A 139 -0.19 18.65 1.94
N LEU A 140 0.42 17.46 1.94
CA LEU A 140 1.84 17.30 2.27
C LEU A 140 2.76 18.09 1.35
N LEU A 141 2.44 18.18 0.07
CA LEU A 141 3.19 18.98 -0.88
C LEU A 141 3.09 20.49 -0.60
N ARG A 142 1.93 20.96 -0.18
CA ARG A 142 1.69 22.39 0.10
C ARG A 142 2.19 22.84 1.45
N ARG A 143 2.17 21.96 2.41
CA ARG A 143 2.64 22.21 3.77
C ARG A 143 3.56 21.06 4.17
N PRO A 144 4.78 21.01 3.60
CA PRO A 144 5.68 19.89 3.91
C PRO A 144 5.94 19.83 5.42
N PRO A 145 5.85 18.64 6.02
CA PRO A 145 6.01 18.45 7.45
C PRO A 145 7.45 18.70 7.93
N SER A 146 8.42 18.58 7.05
CA SER A 146 9.83 18.85 7.30
C SER A 146 10.46 19.60 6.11
N LYS A 147 11.73 19.91 6.23
CA LYS A 147 12.45 20.88 5.41
C LYS A 147 12.41 20.73 3.91
N ALA A 148 11.85 19.81 3.25
CA ALA A 148 11.68 19.92 1.82
C ALA A 148 11.43 18.58 1.11
N TRP A 149 10.28 18.44 0.60
CA TRP A 149 10.02 17.67 -0.61
C TRP A 149 10.61 18.44 -1.80
N ASN A 150 11.90 18.30 -2.06
CA ASN A 150 12.55 19.02 -3.15
C ASN A 150 12.18 18.38 -4.49
N TYR A 151 11.84 17.10 -4.48
CA TYR A 151 11.56 16.33 -5.67
C TYR A 151 10.30 15.49 -5.51
N GLN A 152 9.56 15.37 -6.59
CA GLN A 152 8.40 14.50 -6.69
C GLN A 152 8.50 13.65 -7.95
N LEU A 153 8.59 12.34 -7.76
CA LEU A 153 8.63 11.38 -8.84
C LEU A 153 7.25 10.75 -9.04
N GLN A 154 6.65 10.97 -10.20
CA GLN A 154 5.30 10.53 -10.50
C GLN A 154 5.26 9.53 -11.64
N PHE A 155 4.55 8.45 -11.44
CA PHE A 155 4.34 7.41 -12.44
C PHE A 155 2.90 7.41 -12.92
N GLY A 156 2.64 7.98 -14.09
CA GLY A 156 1.31 8.09 -14.70
C GLY A 156 0.81 6.82 -15.38
N VAL A 157 1.23 5.64 -14.92
CA VAL A 157 0.93 4.38 -15.65
C VAL A 157 -0.48 3.87 -15.39
N LEU A 158 -0.99 4.02 -14.18
CA LEU A 158 -2.31 3.52 -13.78
C LEU A 158 -3.29 4.62 -13.39
N CYS A 159 -2.81 5.73 -12.87
CA CYS A 159 -3.65 6.79 -12.35
C CYS A 159 -3.17 8.16 -12.83
N SER A 160 -3.90 8.76 -13.76
CA SER A 160 -3.62 10.12 -14.24
C SER A 160 -3.81 11.19 -13.15
N GLU A 161 -4.62 10.92 -12.14
CA GLU A 161 -4.82 11.85 -11.03
C GLU A 161 -3.57 12.02 -10.17
N CYS A 162 -2.72 10.98 -10.07
CA CYS A 162 -1.43 11.10 -9.39
C CYS A 162 -0.51 12.13 -10.06
N VAL A 163 -0.49 12.17 -11.40
CA VAL A 163 0.29 13.14 -12.18
C VAL A 163 -0.26 14.56 -11.97
N LYS A 164 -1.59 14.70 -12.09
CA LYS A 164 -2.26 15.99 -11.92
C LYS A 164 -2.13 16.57 -10.52
N THR A 165 -2.02 15.73 -9.50
CA THR A 165 -1.76 16.18 -8.14
C THR A 165 -0.42 16.92 -8.06
N GLY A 166 0.61 16.45 -8.77
CA GLY A 166 1.89 17.16 -8.84
C GLY A 166 1.82 18.49 -9.57
N GLU A 167 1.02 18.59 -10.63
CA GLU A 167 0.78 19.86 -11.32
C GLU A 167 0.14 20.92 -10.41
N CYS A 168 -0.56 20.48 -9.36
CA CYS A 168 -1.16 21.34 -8.34
C CYS A 168 -0.24 21.62 -7.15
N GLY A 169 0.95 21.02 -7.08
CA GLY A 169 1.92 21.21 -6.02
C GLY A 169 2.59 22.59 -6.05
N PRO A 170 3.45 22.89 -5.04
CA PRO A 170 4.23 24.10 -5.03
C PRO A 170 5.15 24.19 -6.25
N LYS A 171 5.34 25.40 -6.76
CA LYS A 171 6.21 25.64 -7.94
C LYS A 171 7.69 25.34 -7.66
N GLU A 172 8.07 25.35 -6.40
CA GLU A 172 9.42 25.07 -5.92
C GLU A 172 9.74 23.58 -5.91
N THR A 173 8.73 22.72 -5.94
CA THR A 173 8.92 21.26 -5.99
C THR A 173 9.16 20.83 -7.43
N GLU A 174 10.32 20.25 -7.69
CA GLU A 174 10.64 19.72 -9.01
C GLU A 174 9.85 18.42 -9.25
N CYS A 175 8.88 18.49 -10.14
CA CYS A 175 8.00 17.36 -10.44
C CYS A 175 8.42 16.63 -11.71
N PHE A 176 8.70 15.35 -11.59
CA PHE A 176 9.04 14.49 -12.72
C PHE A 176 7.90 13.51 -12.97
N SER A 177 7.19 13.72 -14.06
CA SER A 177 6.18 12.78 -14.53
C SER A 177 6.78 11.83 -15.55
N VAL A 178 6.64 10.55 -15.30
CA VAL A 178 7.07 9.52 -16.24
C VAL A 178 5.85 8.87 -16.84
N SER A 179 5.64 9.11 -18.13
CA SER A 179 4.68 8.37 -18.93
C SER A 179 5.42 7.58 -20.00
N PHE A 180 5.02 6.33 -20.21
CA PHE A 180 5.58 5.51 -21.26
C PHE A 180 4.56 5.37 -22.39
N PRO A 181 4.88 5.80 -23.60
CA PRO A 181 4.10 5.43 -24.79
C PRO A 181 4.02 3.90 -24.89
N GLU A 182 2.88 3.39 -25.28
CA GLU A 182 2.61 1.95 -25.34
C GLU A 182 3.64 1.20 -26.20
N GLU A 183 4.11 1.85 -27.27
CA GLU A 183 5.13 1.34 -28.19
C GLU A 183 6.52 1.18 -27.53
N GLN A 184 6.84 2.00 -26.51
CA GLN A 184 8.12 1.95 -25.80
C GLN A 184 8.10 1.00 -24.59
N ARG A 185 6.93 0.57 -24.13
CA ARG A 185 6.78 -0.25 -22.91
C ARG A 185 7.42 -1.63 -22.99
N LYS A 186 7.70 -2.12 -24.19
CA LYS A 186 8.24 -3.46 -24.45
C LYS A 186 9.70 -3.48 -24.90
N SER A 187 10.40 -2.37 -24.78
CA SER A 187 11.77 -2.26 -25.24
C SER A 187 12.74 -2.22 -24.07
N LYS A 188 13.70 -3.16 -24.04
CA LYS A 188 14.79 -3.16 -23.06
C LYS A 188 15.55 -1.83 -23.08
N ALA A 189 15.79 -1.27 -24.27
CA ALA A 189 16.44 0.02 -24.43
C ALA A 189 15.62 1.18 -23.80
N ALA A 190 14.29 1.14 -23.89
CA ALA A 190 13.41 2.10 -23.23
C ALA A 190 13.48 1.99 -21.70
N ALA A 191 13.54 0.76 -21.17
CA ALA A 191 13.69 0.52 -19.74
C ALA A 191 15.04 1.05 -19.21
N GLU A 192 16.13 0.81 -19.94
CA GLU A 192 17.46 1.34 -19.59
C GLU A 192 17.51 2.87 -19.65
N ASN A 193 16.91 3.47 -20.67
CA ASN A 193 16.82 4.92 -20.78
C ASN A 193 15.98 5.54 -19.66
N TYR A 194 14.89 4.88 -19.29
CA TYR A 194 14.07 5.27 -18.16
C TYR A 194 14.85 5.27 -16.84
N TYR A 195 15.56 4.19 -16.55
CA TYR A 195 16.37 4.09 -15.34
C TYR A 195 17.47 5.18 -15.30
N ARG A 196 18.16 5.38 -16.43
CA ARG A 196 19.18 6.43 -16.56
C ARG A 196 18.58 7.83 -16.30
N THR A 197 17.46 8.13 -16.96
CA THR A 197 16.75 9.40 -16.76
C THR A 197 16.35 9.60 -15.30
N LEU A 198 15.88 8.54 -14.63
CA LEU A 198 15.56 8.58 -13.21
C LEU A 198 16.80 8.92 -12.36
N CYS A 199 17.91 8.22 -12.58
CA CYS A 199 19.16 8.47 -11.87
C CYS A 199 19.68 9.91 -12.08
N ASP A 200 19.70 10.38 -13.33
CA ASP A 200 20.14 11.74 -13.68
C ASP A 200 19.28 12.80 -13.00
N ARG A 201 17.96 12.58 -12.98
CA ARG A 201 17.00 13.50 -12.36
C ARG A 201 17.13 13.56 -10.85
N LEU A 202 17.34 12.43 -10.22
CA LEU A 202 17.55 12.31 -8.78
C LEU A 202 19.01 12.62 -8.39
N ARG A 203 19.92 12.90 -9.36
CA ARG A 203 21.35 13.14 -9.17
C ARG A 203 22.05 12.02 -8.41
N ILE A 204 21.72 10.80 -8.73
CA ILE A 204 22.21 9.60 -8.08
C ILE A 204 22.82 8.65 -9.10
N HIS A 205 23.93 8.05 -8.71
CA HIS A 205 24.71 7.18 -9.58
C HIS A 205 25.03 5.89 -8.83
N PRO A 206 24.01 5.00 -8.63
CA PRO A 206 24.23 3.73 -7.92
C PRO A 206 25.25 2.88 -8.69
N ASP A 207 26.17 2.30 -7.96
CA ASP A 207 27.16 1.40 -8.53
C ASP A 207 26.59 -0.03 -8.72
N CYS A 208 27.38 -0.92 -9.31
CA CYS A 208 26.97 -2.31 -9.52
C CYS A 208 26.77 -3.08 -8.20
N ARG A 209 27.34 -2.62 -7.10
CA ARG A 209 27.15 -3.23 -5.78
C ARG A 209 25.78 -2.82 -5.22
N ASP A 210 25.47 -1.54 -5.24
CA ASP A 210 24.16 -1.01 -4.80
C ASP A 210 23.00 -1.69 -5.53
N ILE A 211 23.13 -1.84 -6.85
CA ILE A 211 22.14 -2.53 -7.69
C ILE A 211 22.00 -4.00 -7.28
N ARG A 212 23.10 -4.72 -7.03
CA ARG A 212 23.03 -6.12 -6.59
C ARG A 212 22.40 -6.29 -5.21
N GLU A 213 22.72 -5.39 -4.27
CA GLU A 213 22.13 -5.40 -2.94
C GLU A 213 20.62 -5.14 -3.02
N ALA A 214 20.18 -4.19 -3.86
CA ALA A 214 18.78 -3.92 -4.11
C ALA A 214 18.03 -5.14 -4.70
N PHE A 215 18.63 -5.84 -5.65
CA PHE A 215 18.06 -7.07 -6.19
C PHE A 215 18.00 -8.19 -5.19
N GLY A 216 19.03 -8.33 -4.36
CA GLY A 216 19.02 -9.30 -3.25
C GLY A 216 17.88 -9.03 -2.29
N LEU A 217 17.69 -7.78 -1.89
CA LEU A 217 16.63 -7.36 -1.00
C LEU A 217 15.23 -7.58 -1.61
N TYR A 218 15.05 -7.17 -2.87
CA TYR A 218 13.80 -7.39 -3.60
C TYR A 218 13.47 -8.89 -3.73
N GLY A 219 14.46 -9.72 -4.02
CA GLY A 219 14.28 -11.17 -4.12
C GLY A 219 13.87 -11.81 -2.79
N ARG A 220 14.45 -11.36 -1.67
CA ARG A 220 14.06 -11.79 -0.32
C ARG A 220 12.60 -11.37 -0.03
N MET A 221 12.23 -10.14 -0.34
CA MET A 221 10.86 -9.64 -0.19
C MET A 221 9.85 -10.53 -0.93
N VAL A 222 10.05 -10.73 -2.23
CA VAL A 222 9.15 -11.54 -3.07
C VAL A 222 9.07 -12.98 -2.56
N LYS A 223 10.19 -13.58 -2.14
CA LYS A 223 10.22 -14.94 -1.58
C LYS A 223 9.40 -15.05 -0.30
N ALA A 224 9.61 -14.13 0.65
CA ALA A 224 8.90 -14.13 1.93
C ALA A 224 7.39 -13.89 1.73
N GLU A 225 7.03 -12.92 0.90
CA GLU A 225 5.62 -12.61 0.60
C GLU A 225 4.91 -13.79 -0.08
N ASN A 226 5.52 -14.40 -1.10
CA ASN A 226 4.95 -15.58 -1.77
C ASN A 226 4.82 -16.77 -0.80
N HIS A 227 5.76 -16.95 0.13
CA HIS A 227 5.67 -17.98 1.16
C HIS A 227 4.49 -17.74 2.09
N ILE A 228 4.33 -16.51 2.60
CA ILE A 228 3.18 -16.12 3.43
C ILE A 228 1.86 -16.36 2.69
N LEU A 229 1.75 -15.92 1.43
CA LEU A 229 0.55 -16.13 0.61
C LEU A 229 0.24 -17.62 0.42
N ALA A 230 1.25 -18.43 0.17
CA ALA A 230 1.10 -19.90 0.05
C ALA A 230 0.60 -20.53 1.35
N LEU A 231 1.10 -20.08 2.51
CA LEU A 231 0.62 -20.54 3.83
C LEU A 231 -0.84 -20.11 4.07
N CYS A 232 -1.20 -18.89 3.72
CA CYS A 232 -2.56 -18.37 3.85
C CYS A 232 -3.56 -19.04 2.90
N SER A 233 -3.12 -19.58 1.76
CA SER A 233 -3.98 -20.23 0.77
C SER A 233 -4.32 -21.69 1.10
N ARG A 234 -3.67 -22.32 2.07
CA ARG A 234 -3.95 -23.71 2.47
C ARG A 234 -5.35 -23.85 3.09
N ASN A 235 -6.06 -24.89 2.69
CA ASN A 235 -7.46 -25.12 3.11
C ASN A 235 -7.68 -25.28 4.62
N ASP A 236 -6.64 -25.65 5.35
CA ASP A 236 -6.68 -25.91 6.79
C ASP A 236 -6.03 -24.81 7.63
N ARG A 237 -5.70 -23.67 7.03
CA ARG A 237 -5.09 -22.54 7.71
C ARG A 237 -5.62 -21.22 7.17
N ILE A 238 -6.02 -20.35 8.09
CA ILE A 238 -6.29 -18.94 7.82
C ILE A 238 -5.51 -18.16 8.88
N PRO A 239 -4.18 -18.06 8.74
CA PRO A 239 -3.34 -17.58 9.82
C PRO A 239 -3.37 -16.07 10.01
N LEU A 240 -3.82 -15.28 9.02
CA LEU A 240 -3.82 -13.83 9.09
C LEU A 240 -5.19 -13.22 8.85
N TYR A 241 -5.48 -12.14 9.56
CA TYR A 241 -6.60 -11.25 9.26
C TYR A 241 -6.39 -10.54 7.92
N GLY A 242 -7.48 -10.13 7.29
CA GLY A 242 -7.43 -9.44 6.00
C GLY A 242 -6.58 -8.17 6.05
N ASN A 243 -6.63 -7.40 7.13
CA ASN A 243 -5.79 -6.21 7.31
C ASN A 243 -4.30 -6.56 7.40
N SER A 244 -3.91 -7.59 8.17
CA SER A 244 -2.52 -8.04 8.26
C SER A 244 -2.01 -8.56 6.91
N LEU A 245 -2.81 -9.35 6.20
CA LEU A 245 -2.47 -9.85 4.87
C LEU A 245 -2.34 -8.71 3.86
N SER A 246 -3.20 -7.72 3.95
CA SER A 246 -3.12 -6.51 3.11
C SER A 246 -1.85 -5.71 3.41
N LEU A 247 -1.42 -5.62 4.67
CA LEU A 247 -0.15 -5.01 5.05
C LEU A 247 1.04 -5.74 4.42
N VAL A 248 1.07 -7.08 4.52
CA VAL A 248 2.09 -7.91 3.86
C VAL A 248 2.19 -7.59 2.37
N GLN A 249 1.06 -7.61 1.67
CA GLN A 249 1.03 -7.35 0.22
C GLN A 249 1.35 -5.90 -0.15
N SER A 250 1.23 -4.96 0.78
CA SER A 250 1.55 -3.54 0.55
C SER A 250 3.05 -3.27 0.51
N VAL A 251 3.87 -4.13 1.12
CA VAL A 251 5.32 -3.93 1.21
C VAL A 251 5.95 -3.71 -0.16
N GLN A 252 5.46 -4.39 -1.19
CA GLN A 252 5.91 -4.18 -2.57
C GLN A 252 5.68 -2.76 -3.12
N LEU A 253 4.79 -1.99 -2.50
CA LEU A 253 4.52 -0.60 -2.87
C LEU A 253 5.35 0.40 -2.07
N PHE A 254 5.94 -0.04 -0.97
CA PHE A 254 6.74 0.81 -0.12
C PHE A 254 8.09 1.06 -0.80
N VAL A 255 8.30 2.29 -1.18
CA VAL A 255 9.51 2.73 -1.82
C VAL A 255 10.24 3.64 -0.83
N THR A 256 11.09 3.04 -0.03
CA THR A 256 11.75 3.68 1.09
C THR A 256 13.19 3.17 1.25
N ASP A 257 14.06 3.99 1.79
CA ASP A 257 15.41 3.60 2.18
C ASP A 257 15.45 2.61 3.36
N ARG A 258 14.31 2.36 4.02
CA ARG A 258 14.16 1.40 5.14
C ARG A 258 13.61 0.03 4.72
N MET A 259 13.63 -0.29 3.45
CA MET A 259 13.06 -1.55 2.95
C MET A 259 13.61 -2.81 3.62
N LYS A 260 14.85 -2.75 4.13
CA LYS A 260 15.43 -3.87 4.85
C LYS A 260 14.59 -4.28 6.08
N ALA A 261 14.09 -3.30 6.84
CA ALA A 261 13.25 -3.57 8.01
C ALA A 261 11.93 -4.26 7.61
N PHE A 262 11.30 -3.82 6.51
CA PHE A 262 10.09 -4.47 6.00
C PHE A 262 10.34 -5.90 5.53
N VAL A 263 11.47 -6.13 4.85
CA VAL A 263 11.83 -7.48 4.37
C VAL A 263 12.12 -8.43 5.53
N GLU A 264 12.88 -8.00 6.54
CA GLU A 264 13.15 -8.76 7.75
C GLU A 264 11.85 -9.12 8.50
N ALA A 265 10.92 -8.17 8.59
CA ALA A 265 9.60 -8.43 9.18
C ALA A 265 8.79 -9.49 8.42
N LEU A 266 8.82 -9.45 7.08
CA LEU A 266 8.17 -10.48 6.26
C LEU A 266 8.81 -11.87 6.46
N GLU A 267 10.14 -11.94 6.55
CA GLU A 267 10.85 -13.20 6.78
C GLU A 267 10.50 -13.81 8.15
N VAL A 268 10.50 -12.99 9.20
CA VAL A 268 10.07 -13.42 10.54
C VAL A 268 8.63 -13.92 10.51
N LEU A 269 7.72 -13.18 9.88
CA LEU A 269 6.32 -13.58 9.77
C LEU A 269 6.17 -14.91 9.02
N ALA A 270 6.91 -15.11 7.93
CA ALA A 270 6.85 -16.35 7.16
C ALA A 270 7.26 -17.56 8.02
N GLU A 271 8.31 -17.43 8.83
CA GLU A 271 8.77 -18.48 9.76
C GLU A 271 7.73 -18.76 10.85
N GLU A 272 7.15 -17.73 11.45
CA GLU A 272 6.09 -17.89 12.48
C GLU A 272 4.86 -18.61 11.94
N LEU A 273 4.44 -18.28 10.72
CA LEU A 273 3.25 -18.88 10.10
C LEU A 273 3.43 -20.36 9.73
N GLU A 274 4.65 -20.87 9.57
CA GLU A 274 4.89 -22.30 9.35
C GLU A 274 4.40 -23.16 10.53
N SER A 275 4.54 -22.62 11.74
CA SER A 275 4.11 -23.27 12.98
C SER A 275 2.75 -22.84 13.49
N ALA A 276 2.06 -21.93 12.78
CA ALA A 276 0.77 -21.41 13.20
C ALA A 276 -0.30 -22.50 13.34
N PRO A 277 -1.18 -22.40 14.33
CA PRO A 277 -2.23 -23.38 14.54
C PRO A 277 -3.19 -23.42 13.35
N LYS A 278 -3.67 -24.62 13.03
CA LYS A 278 -4.71 -24.78 12.01
C LYS A 278 -6.02 -24.19 12.52
N THR A 279 -6.74 -23.50 11.64
CA THR A 279 -8.05 -22.95 11.92
C THR A 279 -9.13 -23.70 11.15
N ASN A 280 -10.38 -23.61 11.61
CA ASN A 280 -11.50 -24.16 10.87
C ASN A 280 -11.68 -23.43 9.54
N ARG A 281 -12.15 -24.17 8.53
CA ARG A 281 -12.48 -23.58 7.24
C ARG A 281 -13.61 -22.55 7.43
N GLN A 282 -13.36 -21.32 6.94
CA GLN A 282 -14.34 -20.25 6.89
C GLN A 282 -14.58 -19.86 5.42
N LYS A 283 -15.69 -19.21 5.13
CA LYS A 283 -15.91 -18.56 3.84
C LYS A 283 -14.78 -17.58 3.58
N ARG A 284 -14.29 -17.51 2.34
CA ARG A 284 -13.22 -16.58 1.94
C ARG A 284 -13.69 -15.72 0.80
N TYR A 285 -13.47 -14.40 0.95
CA TYR A 285 -13.67 -13.44 -0.13
C TYR A 285 -12.35 -12.82 -0.52
N TYR A 286 -12.07 -12.78 -1.81
CA TYR A 286 -10.91 -12.08 -2.34
C TYR A 286 -11.27 -10.60 -2.53
N CYS A 287 -10.49 -9.68 -1.95
CA CYS A 287 -10.88 -8.28 -1.92
C CYS A 287 -9.94 -7.35 -2.69
N TYR A 288 -10.46 -6.19 -3.07
CA TYR A 288 -9.74 -5.09 -3.68
C TYR A 288 -9.78 -3.87 -2.77
N TYR A 289 -8.67 -3.51 -2.13
CA TYR A 289 -8.45 -2.37 -1.24
C TYR A 289 -9.30 -2.28 0.04
N ILE A 290 -10.33 -3.06 0.19
CA ILE A 290 -11.32 -2.90 1.25
C ILE A 290 -10.71 -2.89 2.67
N PRO A 291 -9.82 -3.81 3.05
CA PRO A 291 -9.22 -3.82 4.38
C PRO A 291 -8.43 -2.55 4.71
N PHE A 292 -7.79 -1.94 3.70
CA PHE A 292 -7.05 -0.69 3.90
C PHE A 292 -7.93 0.51 4.14
N LEU A 293 -9.10 0.53 3.52
CA LEU A 293 -9.94 1.72 3.47
C LEU A 293 -10.82 1.86 4.69
N GLN A 294 -11.22 0.72 5.23
CA GLN A 294 -12.17 0.61 6.33
C GLN A 294 -11.70 -0.50 7.29
N PRO A 295 -10.84 -0.20 8.26
CA PRO A 295 -10.30 -1.23 9.16
C PRO A 295 -11.37 -2.06 9.88
N GLY A 296 -12.51 -1.48 10.21
CA GLY A 296 -13.64 -2.19 10.80
C GLY A 296 -14.37 -3.17 9.86
N VAL A 297 -14.16 -3.05 8.54
CA VAL A 297 -14.82 -3.92 7.55
C VAL A 297 -14.35 -5.36 7.69
N ASP A 298 -13.04 -5.59 7.76
CA ASP A 298 -12.48 -6.94 7.93
C ASP A 298 -12.99 -7.59 9.21
N ARG A 299 -13.00 -6.85 10.31
CA ARG A 299 -13.54 -7.32 11.59
C ARG A 299 -15.01 -7.74 11.46
N ARG A 300 -15.85 -6.93 10.83
CA ARG A 300 -17.28 -7.24 10.68
C ARG A 300 -17.51 -8.47 9.80
N PHE A 301 -16.75 -8.63 8.72
CA PHE A 301 -16.80 -9.86 7.92
C PHE A 301 -16.39 -11.10 8.74
N ARG A 302 -15.36 -11.01 9.57
CA ARG A 302 -14.92 -12.11 10.45
C ARG A 302 -15.98 -12.47 11.50
N GLU A 303 -16.65 -11.49 12.09
CA GLU A 303 -17.77 -11.69 13.02
C GLU A 303 -18.91 -12.48 12.33
N ASN A 304 -19.08 -12.31 11.03
CA ASN A 304 -20.05 -13.04 10.20
C ASN A 304 -19.48 -14.34 9.58
N GLY A 305 -18.33 -14.83 10.03
CA GLY A 305 -17.73 -16.08 9.56
C GLY A 305 -17.08 -16.00 8.18
N VAL A 306 -16.77 -14.80 7.71
CA VAL A 306 -16.08 -14.56 6.42
C VAL A 306 -14.68 -14.00 6.67
N THR A 307 -13.68 -14.58 6.02
CA THR A 307 -12.31 -14.07 6.01
C THR A 307 -12.03 -13.37 4.69
N LEU A 308 -11.56 -12.12 4.76
CA LEU A 308 -11.07 -11.38 3.61
C LEU A 308 -9.64 -11.83 3.32
N THR A 309 -9.39 -12.36 2.14
CA THR A 309 -8.09 -12.88 1.73
C THR A 309 -7.61 -12.17 0.48
N GLY A 310 -6.34 -11.85 0.45
CA GLY A 310 -5.75 -11.22 -0.71
C GLY A 310 -6.19 -9.78 -0.91
N ASN A 311 -5.58 -9.17 -1.94
CA ASN A 311 -5.90 -7.84 -2.39
C ASN A 311 -5.55 -7.74 -3.87
N ALA A 312 -6.56 -7.63 -4.73
CA ALA A 312 -6.39 -7.60 -6.18
C ALA A 312 -5.54 -6.42 -6.68
N ALA A 313 -5.41 -5.36 -5.88
CA ALA A 313 -4.55 -4.23 -6.22
C ALA A 313 -3.06 -4.58 -6.19
N PHE A 314 -2.68 -5.56 -5.40
CA PHE A 314 -1.30 -5.95 -5.13
C PHE A 314 -1.00 -7.36 -5.63
N LEU A 315 -1.55 -7.74 -6.77
CA LEU A 315 -1.27 -9.03 -7.39
C LEU A 315 0.23 -9.21 -7.59
N GLN A 316 0.79 -10.17 -6.88
CA GLN A 316 2.20 -10.51 -6.93
C GLN A 316 2.57 -11.28 -8.16
N THR A 317 3.79 -11.08 -8.60
CA THR A 317 4.39 -11.94 -9.60
C THR A 317 5.86 -12.19 -9.24
N ASP A 318 6.30 -13.41 -9.36
CA ASP A 318 7.69 -13.85 -9.28
C ASP A 318 8.48 -13.61 -10.58
N ARG A 319 7.85 -12.96 -11.56
CA ARG A 319 8.39 -12.69 -12.90
C ARG A 319 9.73 -11.98 -12.93
N TYR A 320 10.00 -11.24 -11.87
CA TYR A 320 11.19 -10.39 -11.81
C TYR A 320 12.44 -11.14 -11.35
N MET A 321 12.27 -12.32 -10.78
CA MET A 321 13.38 -13.08 -10.24
C MET A 321 14.32 -13.57 -11.35
N GLY A 322 15.61 -13.32 -11.15
CA GLY A 322 16.66 -13.77 -12.07
C GLY A 322 16.84 -12.90 -13.32
N LEU A 323 16.14 -11.78 -13.43
CA LEU A 323 16.32 -10.82 -14.51
C LEU A 323 17.41 -9.77 -14.14
N ASP A 324 18.00 -9.16 -15.16
CA ASP A 324 18.82 -7.95 -14.99
C ASP A 324 17.90 -6.72 -14.80
N LEU A 325 18.48 -5.57 -14.48
CA LEU A 325 17.73 -4.34 -14.21
C LEU A 325 16.79 -3.96 -15.36
N ALA A 326 17.26 -4.05 -16.59
CA ALA A 326 16.47 -3.71 -17.77
C ALA A 326 15.32 -4.71 -17.97
N GLY A 327 15.58 -6.01 -17.82
CA GLY A 327 14.57 -7.05 -17.88
C GLY A 327 13.52 -6.94 -16.77
N MET A 328 13.92 -6.60 -15.54
CA MET A 328 12.98 -6.36 -14.44
C MET A 328 12.11 -5.12 -14.70
N THR A 329 12.68 -4.05 -15.23
CA THR A 329 11.92 -2.84 -15.59
C THR A 329 10.92 -3.12 -16.70
N GLU A 330 11.32 -3.87 -17.73
CA GLU A 330 10.45 -4.29 -18.82
C GLU A 330 9.28 -5.16 -18.31
N ALA A 331 9.59 -6.15 -17.46
CA ALA A 331 8.57 -7.01 -16.83
C ALA A 331 7.61 -6.22 -15.95
N TRP A 332 8.10 -5.22 -15.21
CA TRP A 332 7.25 -4.34 -14.42
C TRP A 332 6.32 -3.50 -15.32
N LEU A 333 6.82 -2.91 -16.39
CA LEU A 333 6.02 -2.15 -17.35
C LEU A 333 4.93 -3.01 -18.01
N ASP A 334 5.27 -4.23 -18.37
CA ASP A 334 4.32 -5.21 -18.88
C ASP A 334 3.23 -5.57 -17.85
N ASN A 335 3.63 -5.76 -16.59
CA ASN A 335 2.70 -6.02 -15.51
C ASN A 335 1.73 -4.84 -15.31
N MET A 336 2.23 -3.61 -15.36
CA MET A 336 1.40 -2.41 -15.26
C MET A 336 0.43 -2.30 -16.45
N ALA A 337 0.88 -2.57 -17.67
CA ALA A 337 0.03 -2.60 -18.85
C ALA A 337 -1.06 -3.69 -18.75
N ASN A 338 -0.72 -4.87 -18.22
CA ASN A 338 -1.69 -5.95 -17.98
C ASN A 338 -2.73 -5.56 -16.93
N ARG A 339 -2.33 -4.84 -15.87
CA ARG A 339 -3.28 -4.29 -14.88
C ARG A 339 -4.17 -3.20 -15.46
N ALA A 340 -3.77 -2.54 -16.52
CA ALA A 340 -4.61 -1.58 -17.23
C ALA A 340 -5.71 -2.25 -18.07
N SER A 341 -5.53 -3.51 -18.47
CA SER A 341 -6.55 -4.30 -19.22
C SER A 341 -7.53 -4.97 -18.27
N PRO A 342 -8.83 -4.65 -18.33
CA PRO A 342 -9.85 -5.31 -17.51
C PRO A 342 -9.88 -6.83 -17.68
N GLU A 343 -9.69 -7.34 -18.90
CA GLU A 343 -9.72 -8.78 -19.20
C GLU A 343 -8.57 -9.52 -18.52
N LYS A 344 -7.34 -8.97 -18.64
CA LYS A 344 -6.16 -9.56 -18.03
C LYS A 344 -6.20 -9.47 -16.51
N GLN A 345 -6.73 -8.38 -15.99
CA GLN A 345 -6.94 -8.22 -14.56
C GLN A 345 -7.97 -9.22 -14.03
N CYS A 346 -9.08 -9.43 -14.73
CA CYS A 346 -10.08 -10.44 -14.36
C CYS A 346 -9.51 -11.86 -14.40
N ALA A 347 -8.69 -12.19 -15.39
CA ALA A 347 -8.01 -13.49 -15.45
C ALA A 347 -7.08 -13.70 -14.23
N ALA A 348 -6.32 -12.68 -13.85
CA ALA A 348 -5.44 -12.73 -12.69
C ALA A 348 -6.23 -12.84 -11.37
N ILE A 349 -7.34 -12.10 -11.22
CA ILE A 349 -8.24 -12.21 -10.07
C ILE A 349 -8.84 -13.62 -9.99
N ALA A 350 -9.34 -14.16 -11.10
CA ALA A 350 -9.93 -15.50 -11.14
C ALA A 350 -8.92 -16.57 -10.73
N LYS A 351 -7.68 -16.46 -11.23
CA LYS A 351 -6.59 -17.37 -10.82
C LYS A 351 -6.29 -17.24 -9.32
N ALA A 352 -6.11 -16.03 -8.80
CA ALA A 352 -5.82 -15.81 -7.39
C ALA A 352 -6.94 -16.32 -6.48
N MET A 353 -8.20 -16.12 -6.87
CA MET A 353 -9.36 -16.66 -6.15
C MET A 353 -9.37 -18.18 -6.11
N ALA A 354 -9.03 -18.83 -7.23
CA ALA A 354 -8.93 -20.30 -7.28
C ALA A 354 -7.76 -20.80 -6.41
N ASP A 355 -6.61 -20.16 -6.48
CA ASP A 355 -5.43 -20.52 -5.68
C ASP A 355 -5.69 -20.37 -4.16
N MET A 356 -6.51 -19.39 -3.77
CA MET A 356 -6.86 -19.10 -2.37
C MET A 356 -8.20 -19.71 -1.92
N ASP A 357 -8.87 -20.47 -2.76
CA ASP A 357 -10.19 -21.08 -2.48
C ASP A 357 -11.24 -20.04 -2.03
N CYS A 358 -11.38 -18.95 -2.80
CA CYS A 358 -12.30 -17.86 -2.50
C CYS A 358 -13.63 -18.03 -3.20
N GLU A 359 -14.75 -17.77 -2.49
CA GLU A 359 -16.12 -17.95 -2.97
C GLU A 359 -16.63 -16.71 -3.75
N ALA A 360 -16.16 -15.52 -3.37
CA ALA A 360 -16.60 -14.27 -3.97
C ALA A 360 -15.45 -13.25 -4.10
N TYR A 361 -15.64 -12.30 -5.01
CA TYR A 361 -14.77 -11.16 -5.17
C TYR A 361 -15.43 -9.91 -4.59
N LEU A 362 -14.81 -9.31 -3.58
CA LEU A 362 -15.28 -8.09 -2.94
C LEU A 362 -14.53 -6.88 -3.51
N THR A 363 -15.25 -5.94 -4.07
CA THR A 363 -14.72 -4.69 -4.61
C THR A 363 -15.69 -3.54 -4.37
N GLY A 364 -15.31 -2.33 -4.74
CA GLY A 364 -16.16 -1.16 -4.61
C GLY A 364 -15.60 0.03 -5.35
N PHE A 365 -16.32 1.12 -5.30
CA PHE A 365 -15.88 2.40 -5.85
C PHE A 365 -15.20 3.19 -4.75
N PHE A 366 -14.03 3.75 -5.06
CA PHE A 366 -13.42 4.78 -4.23
C PHE A 366 -14.03 6.12 -4.62
N GLY A 367 -14.32 6.95 -3.63
CA GLY A 367 -14.84 8.27 -3.87
C GLY A 367 -14.00 9.01 -4.92
N PHE A 368 -14.66 9.40 -6.01
CA PHE A 368 -14.07 10.14 -7.14
C PHE A 368 -13.02 9.41 -7.99
N ASP A 369 -12.76 8.12 -7.80
CA ASP A 369 -11.92 7.36 -8.74
C ASP A 369 -12.69 7.06 -10.03
N ARG A 370 -12.42 7.87 -11.05
CA ARG A 370 -13.09 7.75 -12.36
C ARG A 370 -12.75 6.45 -13.08
N ARG A 371 -11.53 5.93 -12.87
CA ARG A 371 -11.11 4.69 -13.49
C ARG A 371 -11.87 3.52 -12.91
N LEU A 372 -11.96 3.41 -11.59
CA LEU A 372 -12.73 2.36 -10.94
C LEU A 372 -14.21 2.45 -11.33
N GLY A 373 -14.76 3.67 -11.40
CA GLY A 373 -16.13 3.88 -11.86
C GLY A 373 -16.41 3.31 -13.25
N ALA A 374 -15.43 3.34 -14.15
CA ALA A 374 -15.56 2.78 -15.49
C ALA A 374 -15.23 1.26 -15.56
N VAL A 375 -14.23 0.83 -14.78
CA VAL A 375 -13.66 -0.53 -14.90
C VAL A 375 -14.46 -1.55 -14.08
N VAL A 376 -14.94 -1.20 -12.89
CA VAL A 376 -15.64 -2.15 -12.00
C VAL A 376 -16.90 -2.77 -12.65
N PRO A 377 -17.79 -2.03 -13.33
CA PRO A 377 -18.92 -2.65 -14.01
C PRO A 377 -18.50 -3.65 -15.10
N LEU A 378 -17.45 -3.34 -15.86
CA LEU A 378 -16.91 -4.22 -16.90
C LEU A 378 -16.27 -5.46 -16.27
N GLN A 379 -15.46 -5.31 -15.23
CA GLN A 379 -14.88 -6.44 -14.49
C GLN A 379 -15.97 -7.37 -13.95
N ARG A 380 -17.02 -6.81 -13.35
CA ARG A 380 -18.15 -7.57 -12.84
C ARG A 380 -18.80 -8.42 -13.92
N LYS A 381 -18.98 -7.85 -15.11
CA LYS A 381 -19.53 -8.57 -16.26
C LYS A 381 -18.59 -9.70 -16.70
N ILE A 382 -17.30 -9.42 -16.89
CA ILE A 382 -16.31 -10.42 -17.33
C ILE A 382 -16.18 -11.54 -16.30
N LEU A 383 -16.05 -11.23 -15.02
CA LEU A 383 -15.90 -12.22 -13.94
C LEU A 383 -17.11 -13.13 -13.87
N LYS A 384 -18.34 -12.60 -14.03
CA LYS A 384 -19.56 -13.39 -14.04
C LYS A 384 -19.68 -14.26 -15.28
N GLU A 385 -19.49 -13.69 -16.48
CA GLU A 385 -19.77 -14.39 -17.73
C GLU A 385 -18.68 -15.40 -18.13
N GLN A 386 -17.40 -15.09 -17.84
CA GLN A 386 -16.29 -15.95 -18.26
C GLN A 386 -15.81 -16.90 -17.17
N TYR A 387 -15.93 -16.50 -15.88
CA TYR A 387 -15.37 -17.26 -14.77
C TYR A 387 -16.42 -17.73 -13.77
N GLY A 388 -17.69 -17.34 -13.90
CA GLY A 388 -18.74 -17.69 -12.95
C GLY A 388 -18.59 -17.06 -11.56
N ILE A 389 -17.72 -16.03 -11.42
CA ILE A 389 -17.39 -15.41 -10.15
C ILE A 389 -18.43 -14.37 -9.76
N GLN A 390 -18.95 -14.50 -8.54
CA GLN A 390 -19.79 -13.49 -7.92
C GLN A 390 -18.95 -12.30 -7.47
N THR A 391 -19.37 -11.10 -7.88
CA THR A 391 -18.75 -9.85 -7.43
C THR A 391 -19.67 -9.12 -6.47
N LEU A 392 -19.16 -8.88 -5.27
CA LEU A 392 -19.83 -8.12 -4.20
C LEU A 392 -19.32 -6.68 -4.23
N LEU A 393 -20.23 -5.72 -4.08
CA LEU A 393 -19.88 -4.30 -4.12
C LEU A 393 -20.04 -3.68 -2.74
N LEU A 394 -18.97 -3.05 -2.29
CA LEU A 394 -18.92 -2.25 -1.07
C LEU A 394 -18.20 -0.93 -1.37
N ASP A 395 -18.97 0.12 -1.56
CA ASP A 395 -18.42 1.42 -1.91
C ASP A 395 -17.78 2.09 -0.69
N THR A 396 -16.62 2.69 -0.89
CA THR A 396 -15.83 3.29 0.18
C THR A 396 -15.01 4.48 -0.35
N ASP A 397 -14.30 5.18 0.52
CA ASP A 397 -13.23 6.11 0.16
C ASP A 397 -12.08 5.99 1.17
N PHE A 398 -10.91 6.43 0.77
CA PHE A 398 -9.80 6.60 1.68
C PHE A 398 -10.14 7.63 2.75
N TRP A 399 -9.98 7.28 4.01
CA TRP A 399 -10.13 8.17 5.17
C TRP A 399 -11.50 8.82 5.36
N CYS A 400 -12.55 8.21 4.91
CA CYS A 400 -13.88 8.70 5.18
C CYS A 400 -14.69 7.62 5.87
N GLU A 401 -14.80 7.66 7.19
CA GLU A 401 -15.66 6.72 7.94
C GLU A 401 -17.11 6.78 7.47
N ASN A 402 -17.53 7.94 6.97
CA ASN A 402 -18.87 8.17 6.46
C ASN A 402 -19.00 8.02 4.93
N ALA A 403 -17.97 7.57 4.23
CA ALA A 403 -18.01 7.45 2.77
C ALA A 403 -18.74 6.21 2.27
N MET A 404 -19.10 5.29 3.16
CA MET A 404 -19.96 4.19 2.80
C MET A 404 -21.40 4.70 2.70
N PHE A 405 -21.97 4.64 1.51
CA PHE A 405 -23.35 5.01 1.28
C PHE A 405 -24.29 4.00 1.96
N GLY A 406 -25.13 4.48 2.87
CA GLY A 406 -26.06 3.67 3.63
C GLY A 406 -25.51 3.16 4.97
N ASN A 407 -26.12 2.13 5.52
CA ASN A 407 -25.63 1.45 6.72
C ASN A 407 -24.57 0.40 6.34
N PRO A 408 -23.26 0.64 6.59
CA PRO A 408 -22.22 -0.29 6.19
C PRO A 408 -22.33 -1.64 6.88
N GLU A 409 -22.75 -1.68 8.13
CA GLU A 409 -22.90 -2.94 8.88
C GLU A 409 -23.99 -3.82 8.27
N GLU A 410 -25.16 -3.26 8.02
CA GLU A 410 -26.26 -3.95 7.34
C GLU A 410 -25.85 -4.47 5.96
N ARG A 411 -25.07 -3.69 5.22
CA ARG A 411 -24.56 -4.09 3.91
C ARG A 411 -23.59 -5.25 4.01
N ILE A 412 -22.67 -5.23 4.97
CA ILE A 412 -21.73 -6.33 5.22
C ILE A 412 -22.49 -7.58 5.63
N ASP A 413 -23.47 -7.47 6.52
CA ASP A 413 -24.30 -8.60 6.96
C ASP A 413 -25.02 -9.26 5.77
N GLN A 414 -25.59 -8.46 4.85
CA GLN A 414 -26.20 -8.96 3.62
C GLN A 414 -25.20 -9.66 2.68
N LEU A 415 -23.97 -9.17 2.63
CA LEU A 415 -22.92 -9.73 1.78
C LEU A 415 -22.31 -11.01 2.37
N SER A 416 -22.40 -11.20 3.67
CA SER A 416 -21.83 -12.35 4.40
C SER A 416 -22.76 -13.58 4.41
N GLY A 417 -24.06 -13.38 4.24
CA GLY A 417 -25.07 -14.46 4.16
C GLY A 417 -25.07 -15.13 2.83
#